data_10805722cecc3a300cf8fea45ba3ff8a
#
_entry.id   10805722cecc3a300cf8fea45ba3ff8a
#
_cell.length_a   1.000
_cell.length_b   1.000
_cell.length_c   1.000
_cell.angle_alpha   90.00
_cell.angle_beta   90.00
_cell.angle_gamma   90.00
#
_symmetry.space_group_name_H-M   'P 1'
#
loop_
_entity.id
_entity.type
_entity.pdbx_description
1 polymer ?
#
loop_
_entity_poly.entity_id
_entity_poly.type
_entity_poly.pdbx_seq_one_letter_code
_entity_poly.pdbx_strand_id
1 'polypeptide(L)'
;GICNKVAGIISPLIFAALILKANDSELFALIESGALDEATKNAMLNELIQRVIIPYIILGIILLLTGIGIRYSVLPEINTDEQNATDEQDNKHTDKKSILDFPYLILGALAIFFHVGTQVIAIDTIINYANSMGMDLLEAKVFPSYTLGCTMIGYILGIILIPKYISQKNALIGCTLLGLALSFGVVWADFDMTLFGHQANASIFFLNALGFPNALIYAGIWPLSIHGLGKFTKTGSSLLIMGLCGNAILPLVYGHFADQYSLRIGYWVLIPCFIYLVFFAIKGHKINSWR
;
A
#
# COMPACT_ATOMS: atom_id res chain seq x y z
N GLY A 1 -1.90 -8.18 9.04
CA GLY A 1 -1.14 -8.04 7.81
C GLY A 1 -1.32 -9.19 6.85
N ILE A 2 -0.96 -10.46 7.22
CA ILE A 2 -0.96 -11.61 6.31
C ILE A 2 -2.34 -11.88 5.71
N CYS A 3 -3.39 -11.98 6.53
CA CYS A 3 -4.76 -12.23 6.04
C CYS A 3 -5.22 -11.20 5.01
N ASN A 4 -4.87 -9.92 5.20
CA ASN A 4 -5.17 -8.85 4.24
C ASN A 4 -4.46 -9.06 2.91
N LYS A 5 -3.21 -9.52 2.92
CA LYS A 5 -2.45 -9.78 1.69
C LYS A 5 -2.91 -11.04 0.97
N VAL A 6 -3.25 -12.09 1.72
CA VAL A 6 -3.90 -13.29 1.15
C VAL A 6 -5.22 -12.93 0.48
N ALA A 7 -6.05 -12.12 1.13
CA ALA A 7 -7.28 -11.60 0.53
C ALA A 7 -7.00 -10.77 -0.74
N GLY A 8 -5.95 -9.92 -0.72
CA GLY A 8 -5.52 -9.13 -1.87
C GLY A 8 -5.06 -9.97 -3.07
N ILE A 9 -4.48 -11.15 -2.85
CA ILE A 9 -4.10 -12.08 -3.93
C ILE A 9 -5.33 -12.83 -4.47
N ILE A 10 -6.21 -13.30 -3.57
CA ILE A 10 -7.35 -14.15 -3.94
C ILE A 10 -8.49 -13.34 -4.55
N SER A 11 -8.74 -12.12 -4.04
CA SER A 11 -9.87 -11.29 -4.46
C SER A 11 -9.87 -10.99 -5.96
N PRO A 12 -8.78 -10.53 -6.60
CA PRO A 12 -8.76 -10.31 -8.05
C PRO A 12 -9.05 -11.57 -8.86
N LEU A 13 -8.59 -12.75 -8.39
CA LEU A 13 -8.84 -14.02 -9.07
C LEU A 13 -10.32 -14.40 -9.02
N ILE A 14 -10.96 -14.22 -7.86
CA ILE A 14 -12.40 -14.45 -7.70
C ILE A 14 -13.19 -13.48 -8.58
N PHE A 15 -12.86 -12.18 -8.54
CA PHE A 15 -13.54 -11.17 -9.34
C PHE A 15 -13.36 -11.41 -10.83
N ALA A 16 -12.13 -11.73 -11.26
CA ALA A 16 -11.88 -12.08 -12.66
C ALA A 16 -12.72 -13.28 -13.12
N ALA A 17 -12.80 -14.34 -12.30
CA ALA A 17 -13.61 -15.52 -12.61
C ALA A 17 -15.12 -15.25 -12.65
N LEU A 18 -15.60 -14.27 -11.86
CA LEU A 18 -17.02 -13.90 -11.83
C LEU A 18 -17.41 -12.94 -12.97
N ILE A 19 -16.50 -12.07 -13.39
CA ILE A 19 -16.79 -10.98 -14.33
C ILE A 19 -16.41 -11.37 -15.76
N LEU A 20 -15.21 -11.98 -15.93
CA LEU A 20 -14.67 -12.30 -17.24
C LEU A 20 -15.16 -13.66 -17.74
N LYS A 21 -15.62 -13.71 -18.97
CA LYS A 21 -15.97 -14.94 -19.68
C LYS A 21 -14.84 -15.34 -20.61
N ALA A 22 -14.79 -16.62 -21.00
CA ALA A 22 -13.76 -17.15 -21.90
C ALA A 22 -13.67 -16.41 -23.25
N ASN A 23 -14.79 -15.89 -23.75
CA ASN A 23 -14.87 -15.18 -25.04
C ASN A 23 -14.47 -13.70 -24.93
N ASP A 24 -14.24 -13.15 -23.73
CA ASP A 24 -13.91 -11.73 -23.59
C ASP A 24 -12.48 -11.42 -24.08
N SER A 25 -11.59 -12.42 -24.19
CA SER A 25 -10.28 -12.26 -24.81
C SER A 25 -10.37 -11.86 -26.30
N GLU A 26 -11.32 -12.45 -27.04
CA GLU A 26 -11.58 -12.07 -28.44
C GLU A 26 -12.18 -10.66 -28.54
N LEU A 27 -13.04 -10.31 -27.59
CA LEU A 27 -13.65 -9.00 -27.49
C LEU A 27 -12.60 -7.91 -27.19
N PHE A 28 -11.66 -8.15 -26.30
CA PHE A 28 -10.55 -7.23 -26.05
C PHE A 28 -9.64 -7.07 -27.26
N ALA A 29 -9.32 -8.15 -27.97
CA ALA A 29 -8.53 -8.10 -29.20
C ALA A 29 -9.22 -7.30 -30.30
N LEU A 30 -10.56 -7.42 -30.43
CA LEU A 30 -11.37 -6.64 -31.37
C LEU A 30 -11.41 -5.14 -31.01
N ILE A 31 -11.47 -4.82 -29.73
CA ILE A 31 -11.43 -3.43 -29.25
C ILE A 31 -10.05 -2.79 -29.52
N GLU A 32 -8.97 -3.54 -29.29
CA GLU A 32 -7.60 -3.07 -29.53
C GLU A 32 -7.26 -2.92 -31.01
N SER A 33 -7.83 -3.77 -31.89
CA SER A 33 -7.61 -3.69 -33.33
C SER A 33 -8.18 -2.42 -33.98
N GLY A 34 -9.03 -1.66 -33.26
CA GLY A 34 -9.70 -0.47 -33.79
C GLY A 34 -10.70 -0.75 -34.93
N ALA A 35 -11.05 -2.03 -35.15
CA ALA A 35 -11.93 -2.46 -36.23
C ALA A 35 -13.43 -2.18 -35.94
N LEU A 36 -13.77 -1.79 -34.71
CA LEU A 36 -15.16 -1.54 -34.28
C LEU A 36 -15.51 -0.06 -34.41
N ASP A 37 -16.72 0.21 -34.82
CA ASP A 37 -17.28 1.57 -34.73
C ASP A 37 -17.50 1.97 -33.26
N GLU A 38 -17.49 3.27 -32.97
CA GLU A 38 -17.56 3.76 -31.56
C GLU A 38 -18.88 3.34 -30.88
N ALA A 39 -19.98 3.22 -31.59
CA ALA A 39 -21.26 2.82 -31.04
C ALA A 39 -21.22 1.36 -30.54
N THR A 40 -20.67 0.45 -31.36
CA THR A 40 -20.56 -0.97 -31.06
C THR A 40 -19.54 -1.18 -29.92
N LYS A 41 -18.41 -0.46 -29.94
CA LYS A 41 -17.42 -0.47 -28.86
C LYS A 41 -18.04 -0.05 -27.52
N ASN A 42 -18.79 1.04 -27.50
CA ASN A 42 -19.45 1.53 -26.28
C ASN A 42 -20.54 0.57 -25.78
N ALA A 43 -21.28 -0.08 -26.67
CA ALA A 43 -22.27 -1.09 -26.29
C ALA A 43 -21.61 -2.31 -25.62
N MET A 44 -20.50 -2.81 -26.18
CA MET A 44 -19.73 -3.93 -25.62
C MET A 44 -19.09 -3.59 -24.27
N LEU A 45 -18.51 -2.38 -24.14
CA LEU A 45 -17.97 -1.90 -22.88
C LEU A 45 -19.06 -1.76 -21.81
N ASN A 46 -20.24 -1.26 -22.17
CA ASN A 46 -21.37 -1.15 -21.24
C ASN A 46 -21.86 -2.53 -20.78
N GLU A 47 -21.86 -3.54 -21.64
CA GLU A 47 -22.18 -4.92 -21.22
C GLU A 47 -21.17 -5.44 -20.18
N LEU A 48 -19.87 -5.22 -20.40
CA LEU A 48 -18.84 -5.59 -19.43
C LEU A 48 -19.02 -4.86 -18.08
N ILE A 49 -19.33 -3.56 -18.12
CA ILE A 49 -19.59 -2.76 -16.91
C ILE A 49 -20.80 -3.30 -16.15
N GLN A 50 -21.88 -3.67 -16.85
CA GLN A 50 -23.07 -4.22 -16.20
C GLN A 50 -22.81 -5.54 -15.47
N ARG A 51 -21.89 -6.38 -15.98
CA ARG A 51 -21.50 -7.63 -15.30
C ARG A 51 -20.81 -7.38 -13.93
N VAL A 52 -20.20 -6.21 -13.73
CA VAL A 52 -19.55 -5.82 -12.49
C VAL A 52 -20.56 -5.46 -11.40
N ILE A 53 -21.74 -4.98 -11.76
CA ILE A 53 -22.75 -4.46 -10.82
C ILE A 53 -23.21 -5.55 -9.84
N ILE A 54 -23.52 -6.74 -10.31
CA ILE A 54 -24.03 -7.84 -9.46
C ILE A 54 -23.02 -8.27 -8.39
N PRO A 55 -21.74 -8.57 -8.72
CA PRO A 55 -20.72 -8.89 -7.72
C PRO A 55 -20.53 -7.79 -6.67
N TYR A 56 -20.58 -6.50 -7.08
CA TYR A 56 -20.44 -5.39 -6.14
C TYR A 56 -21.68 -5.24 -5.23
N ILE A 57 -22.88 -5.47 -5.73
CA ILE A 57 -24.11 -5.50 -4.90
C ILE A 57 -24.03 -6.62 -3.88
N ILE A 58 -23.61 -7.83 -4.27
CA ILE A 58 -23.41 -8.97 -3.36
C ILE A 58 -22.40 -8.63 -2.28
N LEU A 59 -21.25 -8.05 -2.67
CA LEU A 59 -20.23 -7.61 -1.72
C LEU A 59 -20.79 -6.56 -0.74
N GLY A 60 -21.54 -5.58 -1.25
CA GLY A 60 -22.19 -4.56 -0.43
C GLY A 60 -23.16 -5.15 0.60
N ILE A 61 -23.95 -6.15 0.20
CA ILE A 61 -24.86 -6.88 1.10
C ILE A 61 -24.07 -7.66 2.17
N ILE A 62 -23.00 -8.36 1.78
CA ILE A 62 -22.15 -9.10 2.72
C ILE A 62 -21.53 -8.14 3.74
N LEU A 63 -21.02 -6.99 3.30
CA LEU A 63 -20.45 -5.97 4.21
C LEU A 63 -21.50 -5.39 5.16
N LEU A 64 -22.71 -5.12 4.65
CA LEU A 64 -23.83 -4.65 5.47
C LEU A 64 -24.20 -5.68 6.54
N LEU A 65 -24.37 -6.96 6.15
CA LEU A 65 -24.68 -8.04 7.08
C LEU A 65 -23.56 -8.25 8.11
N THR A 66 -22.31 -8.15 7.69
CA THR A 66 -21.15 -8.21 8.60
C THR A 66 -21.18 -7.06 9.60
N GLY A 67 -21.45 -5.82 9.14
CA GLY A 67 -21.59 -4.65 10.00
C GLY A 67 -22.72 -4.81 11.03
N ILE A 68 -23.87 -5.32 10.59
CA ILE A 68 -25.00 -5.65 11.48
C ILE A 68 -24.60 -6.75 12.47
N GLY A 69 -23.93 -7.81 12.00
CA GLY A 69 -23.44 -8.90 12.83
C GLY A 69 -22.47 -8.42 13.93
N ILE A 70 -21.53 -7.53 13.58
CA ILE A 70 -20.62 -6.92 14.56
C ILE A 70 -21.40 -6.07 15.58
N ARG A 71 -22.39 -5.30 15.14
CA ARG A 71 -23.23 -4.46 16.03
C ARG A 71 -23.95 -5.26 17.11
N TYR A 72 -24.38 -6.50 16.78
CA TYR A 72 -25.08 -7.38 17.70
C TYR A 72 -24.18 -8.46 18.31
N SER A 73 -22.89 -8.48 18.00
CA SER A 73 -21.95 -9.44 18.56
C SER A 73 -21.61 -9.09 20.03
N VAL A 74 -21.27 -10.13 20.80
CA VAL A 74 -20.83 -10.02 22.21
C VAL A 74 -19.37 -9.53 22.31
N LEU A 75 -18.87 -8.80 21.32
CA LEU A 75 -17.51 -8.23 21.38
C LEU A 75 -17.47 -7.19 22.51
N PRO A 76 -16.55 -7.34 23.49
CA PRO A 76 -16.42 -6.37 24.57
C PRO A 76 -15.98 -5.02 23.98
N GLU A 77 -16.66 -3.94 24.37
CA GLU A 77 -16.16 -2.59 24.14
C GLU A 77 -14.84 -2.44 24.90
N ILE A 78 -13.77 -2.26 24.16
CA ILE A 78 -12.47 -1.95 24.75
C ILE A 78 -12.53 -0.49 25.22
N ASN A 79 -12.69 -0.30 26.54
CA ASN A 79 -12.53 1.01 27.15
C ASN A 79 -11.06 1.43 27.11
N THR A 80 -10.65 2.02 26.00
CA THR A 80 -9.30 2.59 25.81
C THR A 80 -8.97 3.66 26.86
N ASP A 81 -9.96 4.27 27.49
CA ASP A 81 -9.77 5.28 28.53
C ASP A 81 -9.28 4.67 29.85
N GLU A 82 -9.65 3.43 30.19
CA GLU A 82 -9.13 2.73 31.37
C GLU A 82 -7.71 2.17 31.15
N GLN A 83 -7.37 1.74 29.94
CA GLN A 83 -6.01 1.32 29.60
C GLN A 83 -5.05 2.52 29.59
N ASN A 84 -5.51 3.68 29.17
CA ASN A 84 -4.73 4.92 29.18
C ASN A 84 -4.48 5.45 30.59
N ALA A 85 -5.40 5.18 31.53
CA ALA A 85 -5.23 5.58 32.94
C ALA A 85 -4.12 4.80 33.67
N THR A 86 -3.85 3.56 33.27
CA THR A 86 -2.72 2.76 33.80
C THR A 86 -1.37 3.24 33.26
N ASP A 87 -1.33 3.81 32.03
CA ASP A 87 -0.13 4.41 31.45
C ASP A 87 0.16 5.83 32.00
N GLU A 88 -0.77 6.45 32.73
CA GLU A 88 -0.57 7.77 33.37
C GLU A 88 0.49 7.76 34.47
N GLN A 89 0.84 6.61 35.04
CA GLN A 89 1.91 6.52 36.05
C GLN A 89 3.33 6.68 35.46
N ASP A 90 3.50 6.58 34.14
CA ASP A 90 4.81 6.75 33.47
C ASP A 90 4.94 8.09 32.70
N ASN A 91 3.94 8.99 32.84
CA ASN A 91 3.85 10.22 32.04
C ASN A 91 4.78 11.34 32.51
N LYS A 92 5.97 11.42 31.92
CA LYS A 92 6.88 12.59 31.97
C LYS A 92 6.39 13.81 31.16
N HIS A 93 5.17 13.78 30.61
CA HIS A 93 4.66 14.82 29.68
C HIS A 93 3.39 15.52 30.16
N THR A 94 3.27 15.74 31.46
CA THR A 94 2.11 16.38 32.11
C THR A 94 1.80 17.81 31.64
N ASP A 95 2.74 18.48 30.97
CA ASP A 95 2.59 19.89 30.55
C ASP A 95 2.06 20.07 29.10
N LYS A 96 1.91 18.99 28.32
CA LYS A 96 1.43 19.08 26.93
C LYS A 96 -0.08 19.23 26.88
N LYS A 97 -0.55 20.31 26.22
CA LYS A 97 -1.97 20.71 26.16
C LYS A 97 -2.65 20.30 24.85
N SER A 98 -1.87 20.03 23.80
CA SER A 98 -2.38 19.74 22.48
C SER A 98 -1.67 18.53 21.86
N ILE A 99 -2.37 17.85 20.95
CA ILE A 99 -1.81 16.79 20.12
C ILE A 99 -0.67 17.29 19.22
N LEU A 100 -0.70 18.59 18.86
CA LEU A 100 0.34 19.23 18.07
C LEU A 100 1.66 19.42 18.84
N ASP A 101 1.64 19.26 20.16
CA ASP A 101 2.83 19.32 20.99
C ASP A 101 3.69 18.05 20.92
N PHE A 102 3.27 17.08 20.07
CA PHE A 102 3.98 15.83 19.82
C PHE A 102 4.50 15.76 18.38
N PRO A 103 5.67 16.33 18.06
CA PRO A 103 6.21 16.37 16.70
C PRO A 103 6.33 14.99 16.05
N TYR A 104 6.79 14.00 16.81
CA TYR A 104 6.96 12.64 16.31
C TYR A 104 5.65 11.99 15.84
N LEU A 105 4.49 12.38 16.40
CA LEU A 105 3.19 11.90 15.96
C LEU A 105 2.82 12.48 14.59
N ILE A 106 3.02 13.79 14.40
CA ILE A 106 2.73 14.48 13.13
C ILE A 106 3.66 13.96 12.05
N LEU A 107 4.96 13.82 12.37
CA LEU A 107 5.93 13.24 11.47
C LEU A 107 5.60 11.77 11.15
N GLY A 108 5.04 11.03 12.11
CA GLY A 108 4.56 9.67 11.92
C GLY A 108 3.34 9.59 11.00
N ALA A 109 2.38 10.50 11.14
CA ALA A 109 1.23 10.58 10.24
C ALA A 109 1.67 10.86 8.80
N LEU A 110 2.64 11.76 8.63
CA LEU A 110 3.23 12.03 7.32
C LEU A 110 4.06 10.83 6.80
N ALA A 111 4.72 10.08 7.69
CA ALA A 111 5.40 8.85 7.30
C ALA A 111 4.42 7.77 6.81
N ILE A 112 3.28 7.62 7.47
CA ILE A 112 2.21 6.73 6.99
C ILE A 112 1.71 7.20 5.62
N PHE A 113 1.48 8.50 5.44
CA PHE A 113 1.04 9.08 4.17
C PHE A 113 1.99 8.69 3.01
N PHE A 114 3.28 8.89 3.18
CA PHE A 114 4.26 8.53 2.16
C PHE A 114 4.36 7.01 1.96
N HIS A 115 4.35 6.24 3.04
CA HIS A 115 4.47 4.79 2.97
C HIS A 115 3.31 4.15 2.21
N VAL A 116 2.06 4.49 2.57
CA VAL A 116 0.90 3.85 1.94
C VAL A 116 0.76 4.27 0.48
N GLY A 117 1.08 5.51 0.15
CA GLY A 117 1.07 5.97 -1.23
C GLY A 117 2.12 5.27 -2.10
N THR A 118 3.35 5.08 -1.60
CA THR A 118 4.39 4.33 -2.33
C THR A 118 3.99 2.86 -2.51
N GLN A 119 3.31 2.26 -1.53
CA GLN A 119 2.81 0.90 -1.62
C GLN A 119 1.76 0.75 -2.72
N VAL A 120 0.81 1.67 -2.81
CA VAL A 120 -0.24 1.65 -3.84
C VAL A 120 0.35 1.88 -5.21
N ILE A 121 1.23 2.87 -5.38
CA ILE A 121 1.93 3.09 -6.65
C ILE A 121 2.61 1.80 -7.12
N ALA A 122 3.37 1.12 -6.26
CA ALA A 122 4.11 -0.08 -6.63
C ALA A 122 3.21 -1.25 -7.07
N ILE A 123 1.98 -1.35 -6.57
CA ILE A 123 1.06 -2.44 -6.89
C ILE A 123 0.18 -2.11 -8.09
N ASP A 124 -0.40 -0.91 -8.10
CA ASP A 124 -1.47 -0.59 -9.04
C ASP A 124 -0.95 -0.16 -10.42
N THR A 125 0.25 0.43 -10.47
CA THR A 125 0.80 0.97 -11.72
C THR A 125 1.65 -0.04 -12.50
N ILE A 126 2.05 -1.16 -11.89
CA ILE A 126 3.01 -2.10 -12.46
C ILE A 126 2.54 -2.75 -13.75
N ILE A 127 1.24 -3.02 -13.89
CA ILE A 127 0.67 -3.63 -15.11
C ILE A 127 0.83 -2.67 -16.28
N ASN A 128 0.41 -1.42 -16.11
CA ASN A 128 0.52 -0.39 -17.15
C ASN A 128 1.98 -0.11 -17.51
N TYR A 129 2.87 -0.16 -16.50
CA TYR A 129 4.29 0.03 -16.71
C TYR A 129 4.91 -1.11 -17.52
N ALA A 130 4.61 -2.37 -17.20
CA ALA A 130 5.08 -3.52 -17.95
C ALA A 130 4.53 -3.52 -19.39
N ASN A 131 3.25 -3.18 -19.57
CA ASN A 131 2.64 -3.06 -20.89
C ASN A 131 3.29 -1.95 -21.74
N SER A 132 3.63 -0.80 -21.15
CA SER A 132 4.34 0.28 -21.87
C SER A 132 5.75 -0.11 -22.34
N MET A 133 6.33 -1.15 -21.80
CA MET A 133 7.60 -1.75 -22.24
C MET A 133 7.43 -2.86 -23.28
N GLY A 134 6.23 -3.02 -23.84
CA GLY A 134 5.94 -3.98 -24.90
C GLY A 134 5.54 -5.38 -24.40
N MET A 135 5.33 -5.55 -23.10
CA MET A 135 4.85 -6.81 -22.54
C MET A 135 3.35 -6.97 -22.77
N ASP A 136 2.91 -8.19 -23.14
CA ASP A 136 1.48 -8.50 -23.27
C ASP A 136 0.75 -8.27 -21.93
N LEU A 137 -0.44 -7.69 -21.99
CA LEU A 137 -1.28 -7.41 -20.84
C LEU A 137 -1.63 -8.70 -20.05
N LEU A 138 -1.80 -9.83 -20.76
CA LEU A 138 -2.05 -11.13 -20.13
C LEU A 138 -0.84 -11.63 -19.32
N GLU A 139 0.36 -11.25 -19.70
CA GLU A 139 1.59 -11.56 -18.97
C GLU A 139 1.80 -10.52 -17.84
N ALA A 140 1.62 -9.25 -18.12
CA ALA A 140 1.80 -8.16 -17.16
C ALA A 140 0.91 -8.27 -15.91
N LYS A 141 -0.31 -8.84 -16.03
CA LYS A 141 -1.25 -9.01 -14.91
C LYS A 141 -0.74 -9.87 -13.75
N VAL A 142 0.35 -10.62 -13.92
CA VAL A 142 0.92 -11.49 -12.88
C VAL A 142 1.81 -10.69 -11.90
N PHE A 143 2.39 -9.57 -12.32
CA PHE A 143 3.35 -8.81 -11.51
C PHE A 143 2.80 -8.26 -10.19
N PRO A 144 1.56 -7.75 -10.09
CA PRO A 144 1.00 -7.37 -8.78
C PRO A 144 1.02 -8.53 -7.77
N SER A 145 0.79 -9.76 -8.22
CA SER A 145 0.86 -10.95 -7.37
C SER A 145 2.27 -11.20 -6.86
N TYR A 146 3.30 -10.95 -7.67
CA TYR A 146 4.70 -11.02 -7.21
C TYR A 146 5.02 -9.96 -6.17
N THR A 147 4.55 -8.72 -6.35
CA THR A 147 4.69 -7.65 -5.34
C THR A 147 4.04 -8.06 -4.01
N LEU A 148 2.82 -8.60 -4.07
CA LEU A 148 2.11 -9.09 -2.88
C LEU A 148 2.81 -10.31 -2.27
N GLY A 149 3.36 -11.22 -3.10
CA GLY A 149 4.18 -12.34 -2.66
C GLY A 149 5.43 -11.88 -1.91
N CYS A 150 6.16 -10.91 -2.43
CA CYS A 150 7.29 -10.28 -1.74
C CYS A 150 6.86 -9.66 -0.41
N THR A 151 5.69 -9.03 -0.37
CA THR A 151 5.13 -8.46 0.87
C THR A 151 4.82 -9.57 1.89
N MET A 152 4.25 -10.70 1.46
CA MET A 152 4.00 -11.85 2.34
C MET A 152 5.30 -12.41 2.94
N ILE A 153 6.33 -12.57 2.11
CA ILE A 153 7.66 -13.01 2.58
C ILE A 153 8.18 -12.04 3.64
N GLY A 154 8.05 -10.72 3.41
CA GLY A 154 8.42 -9.69 4.37
C GLY A 154 7.68 -9.83 5.71
N TYR A 155 6.37 -10.08 5.70
CA TYR A 155 5.60 -10.32 6.93
C TYR A 155 6.04 -11.58 7.67
N ILE A 156 6.25 -12.70 6.96
CA ILE A 156 6.67 -13.98 7.55
C ILE A 156 8.04 -13.79 8.22
N LEU A 157 8.99 -13.21 7.49
CA LEU A 157 10.32 -12.93 8.04
C LEU A 157 10.26 -11.95 9.21
N GLY A 158 9.40 -10.94 9.14
CA GLY A 158 9.17 -10.02 10.25
C GLY A 158 8.69 -10.73 11.51
N ILE A 159 7.73 -11.63 11.40
CA ILE A 159 7.21 -12.41 12.54
C ILE A 159 8.29 -13.29 13.14
N ILE A 160 9.16 -13.89 12.33
CA ILE A 160 10.24 -14.80 12.79
C ILE A 160 11.38 -14.00 13.42
N LEU A 161 11.77 -12.85 12.82
CA LEU A 161 12.93 -12.09 13.20
C LEU A 161 12.68 -11.08 14.33
N ILE A 162 11.46 -10.54 14.40
CA ILE A 162 11.06 -9.55 15.40
C ILE A 162 10.22 -10.28 16.48
N PRO A 163 10.46 -10.12 17.76
CA PRO A 163 11.54 -9.37 18.44
C PRO A 163 12.83 -10.17 18.71
N LYS A 164 12.88 -11.45 18.29
CA LYS A 164 13.90 -12.42 18.74
C LYS A 164 15.32 -12.04 18.32
N TYR A 165 15.49 -11.57 17.09
CA TYR A 165 16.82 -11.29 16.52
C TYR A 165 17.02 -9.80 16.21
N ILE A 166 15.95 -9.09 15.83
CA ILE A 166 16.02 -7.70 15.37
C ILE A 166 14.97 -6.88 16.11
N SER A 167 15.34 -5.72 16.63
CA SER A 167 14.37 -4.78 17.19
C SER A 167 13.48 -4.21 16.08
N GLN A 168 12.22 -3.93 16.42
CA GLN A 168 11.24 -3.35 15.48
C GLN A 168 11.76 -2.07 14.82
N LYS A 169 12.49 -1.23 15.58
CA LYS A 169 13.13 -0.02 15.07
C LYS A 169 14.21 -0.31 14.04
N ASN A 170 15.09 -1.29 14.29
CA ASN A 170 16.15 -1.65 13.35
C ASN A 170 15.55 -2.27 12.07
N ALA A 171 14.48 -3.06 12.21
CA ALA A 171 13.73 -3.58 11.07
C ALA A 171 13.14 -2.44 10.22
N LEU A 172 12.55 -1.41 10.86
CA LEU A 172 12.05 -0.22 10.17
C LEU A 172 13.17 0.50 9.41
N ILE A 173 14.32 0.75 10.04
CA ILE A 173 15.48 1.40 9.40
C ILE A 173 15.95 0.56 8.20
N GLY A 174 16.13 -0.75 8.39
CA GLY A 174 16.56 -1.65 7.32
C GLY A 174 15.58 -1.67 6.14
N CYS A 175 14.28 -1.76 6.42
CA CYS A 175 13.24 -1.75 5.37
C CYS A 175 13.16 -0.41 4.64
N THR A 176 13.26 0.73 5.34
CA THR A 176 13.22 2.04 4.69
C THR A 176 14.45 2.28 3.81
N LEU A 177 15.65 1.87 4.25
CA LEU A 177 16.87 1.94 3.46
C LEU A 177 16.81 1.00 2.24
N LEU A 178 16.33 -0.23 2.42
CA LEU A 178 16.14 -1.16 1.31
C LEU A 178 15.12 -0.63 0.31
N GLY A 179 14.00 -0.07 0.78
CA GLY A 179 13.01 0.56 -0.08
C GLY A 179 13.58 1.73 -0.88
N LEU A 180 14.41 2.56 -0.25
CA LEU A 180 15.12 3.63 -0.96
C LEU A 180 16.07 3.09 -2.03
N ALA A 181 16.88 2.07 -1.71
CA ALA A 181 17.79 1.44 -2.68
C ALA A 181 17.03 0.83 -3.87
N LEU A 182 15.92 0.12 -3.59
CA LEU A 182 15.07 -0.44 -4.64
C LEU A 182 14.40 0.65 -5.50
N SER A 183 14.00 1.77 -4.90
CA SER A 183 13.45 2.91 -5.65
C SER A 183 14.46 3.48 -6.65
N PHE A 184 15.73 3.55 -6.28
CA PHE A 184 16.80 3.87 -7.24
C PHE A 184 16.90 2.82 -8.34
N GLY A 185 16.79 1.52 -8.00
CA GLY A 185 16.75 0.45 -8.99
C GLY A 185 15.59 0.61 -9.99
N VAL A 186 14.39 0.94 -9.53
CA VAL A 186 13.22 1.19 -10.40
C VAL A 186 13.51 2.30 -11.42
N VAL A 187 14.16 3.38 -10.99
CA VAL A 187 14.38 4.57 -11.84
C VAL A 187 15.54 4.37 -12.81
N TRP A 188 16.65 3.77 -12.35
CA TRP A 188 17.90 3.74 -13.13
C TRP A 188 18.21 2.39 -13.79
N ALA A 189 17.65 1.27 -13.34
CA ALA A 189 17.91 0.00 -14.00
C ALA A 189 17.27 -0.03 -15.39
N ASP A 190 18.10 -0.16 -16.44
CA ASP A 190 17.68 -0.16 -17.84
C ASP A 190 18.36 -1.31 -18.59
N PHE A 191 18.10 -2.50 -18.13
CA PHE A 191 18.55 -3.73 -18.76
C PHE A 191 17.49 -4.81 -18.61
N ASP A 192 17.41 -5.69 -19.59
CA ASP A 192 16.48 -6.81 -19.55
C ASP A 192 17.06 -7.96 -18.74
N MET A 193 16.21 -8.60 -17.97
CA MET A 193 16.53 -9.80 -17.23
C MET A 193 15.38 -10.79 -17.28
N THR A 194 15.70 -12.08 -17.15
CA THR A 194 14.69 -13.13 -17.08
C THR A 194 14.61 -13.61 -15.64
N LEU A 195 13.42 -13.47 -15.03
CA LEU A 195 13.16 -13.95 -13.68
C LEU A 195 11.78 -14.60 -13.62
N PHE A 196 11.64 -15.71 -12.92
CA PHE A 196 10.39 -16.47 -12.80
C PHE A 196 9.78 -16.89 -14.16
N GLY A 197 10.60 -17.05 -15.22
CA GLY A 197 10.15 -17.40 -16.55
C GLY A 197 9.65 -16.23 -17.40
N HIS A 198 9.67 -15.01 -16.88
CA HIS A 198 9.30 -13.79 -17.60
C HIS A 198 10.54 -12.96 -17.95
N GLN A 199 10.66 -12.58 -19.22
CA GLN A 199 11.68 -11.64 -19.68
C GLN A 199 11.10 -10.23 -19.60
N ALA A 200 11.68 -9.40 -18.74
CA ALA A 200 11.23 -8.04 -18.53
C ALA A 200 12.39 -7.11 -18.18
N ASN A 201 12.16 -5.80 -18.27
CA ASN A 201 13.11 -4.83 -17.79
C ASN A 201 13.32 -4.95 -16.27
N ALA A 202 14.56 -4.88 -15.81
CA ALA A 202 14.95 -5.06 -14.42
C ALA A 202 14.19 -4.10 -13.48
N SER A 203 13.81 -2.90 -13.94
CA SER A 203 13.03 -1.94 -13.16
C SER A 203 11.70 -2.51 -12.67
N ILE A 204 11.04 -3.39 -13.42
CA ILE A 204 9.79 -4.07 -13.03
C ILE A 204 10.05 -5.00 -11.84
N PHE A 205 11.16 -5.74 -11.86
CA PHE A 205 11.51 -6.63 -10.75
C PHE A 205 11.93 -5.87 -9.49
N PHE A 206 12.60 -4.72 -9.63
CA PHE A 206 12.85 -3.83 -8.50
C PHE A 206 11.55 -3.28 -7.91
N LEU A 207 10.58 -2.95 -8.76
CA LEU A 207 9.24 -2.51 -8.33
C LEU A 207 8.50 -3.63 -7.57
N ASN A 208 8.57 -4.88 -8.05
CA ASN A 208 8.05 -6.05 -7.34
C ASN A 208 8.72 -6.23 -5.98
N ALA A 209 10.04 -6.10 -5.93
CA ALA A 209 10.82 -6.27 -4.71
C ALA A 209 10.49 -5.23 -3.64
N LEU A 210 9.97 -4.05 -4.01
CA LEU A 210 9.47 -3.05 -3.06
C LEU A 210 8.35 -3.58 -2.14
N GLY A 211 7.64 -4.61 -2.57
CA GLY A 211 6.69 -5.31 -1.71
C GLY A 211 7.31 -5.79 -0.39
N PHE A 212 8.53 -6.29 -0.43
CA PHE A 212 9.23 -6.84 0.74
C PHE A 212 9.46 -5.80 1.85
N PRO A 213 10.15 -4.67 1.63
CA PRO A 213 10.32 -3.66 2.67
C PRO A 213 9.00 -3.02 3.10
N ASN A 214 8.03 -2.87 2.20
CA ASN A 214 6.72 -2.32 2.51
C ASN A 214 5.94 -3.13 3.55
N ALA A 215 6.24 -4.41 3.74
CA ALA A 215 5.58 -5.25 4.73
C ALA A 215 5.72 -4.71 6.17
N LEU A 216 6.92 -4.26 6.55
CA LEU A 216 7.24 -3.94 7.93
C LEU A 216 7.23 -2.44 8.26
N ILE A 217 7.20 -1.57 7.25
CA ILE A 217 7.30 -0.12 7.45
C ILE A 217 6.09 0.40 8.23
N TYR A 218 4.85 0.04 7.83
CA TYR A 218 3.65 0.46 8.54
C TYR A 218 3.65 0.02 10.01
N ALA A 219 3.97 -1.28 10.23
CA ALA A 219 4.04 -1.86 11.57
C ALA A 219 5.13 -1.22 12.43
N GLY A 220 6.21 -0.73 11.82
CA GLY A 220 7.28 -0.03 12.51
C GLY A 220 6.96 1.43 12.85
N ILE A 221 6.27 2.15 11.96
CA ILE A 221 5.90 3.55 12.18
C ILE A 221 4.88 3.68 13.32
N TRP A 222 3.86 2.82 13.34
CA TRP A 222 2.72 2.93 14.24
C TRP A 222 3.11 3.01 15.72
N PRO A 223 3.83 2.04 16.32
CA PRO A 223 4.20 2.10 17.73
C PRO A 223 5.11 3.26 18.09
N LEU A 224 6.02 3.66 17.18
CA LEU A 224 6.91 4.79 17.39
C LEU A 224 6.17 6.12 17.40
N SER A 225 5.02 6.19 16.74
CA SER A 225 4.22 7.40 16.63
C SER A 225 3.19 7.57 17.75
N ILE A 226 2.72 6.48 18.37
CA ILE A 226 1.74 6.54 19.46
C ILE A 226 2.33 6.43 20.86
N HIS A 227 3.64 6.14 20.96
CA HIS A 227 4.30 5.94 22.25
C HIS A 227 4.22 7.22 23.11
N GLY A 228 3.79 7.08 24.37
CA GLY A 228 3.81 8.17 25.35
C GLY A 228 2.76 9.28 25.13
N LEU A 229 1.71 9.04 24.33
CA LEU A 229 0.64 10.02 24.11
C LEU A 229 -0.35 10.12 25.29
N GLY A 230 -0.44 9.13 26.17
CA GLY A 230 -1.38 9.08 27.29
C GLY A 230 -2.82 9.36 26.83
N LYS A 231 -3.49 10.36 27.43
CA LYS A 231 -4.86 10.77 27.07
C LYS A 231 -5.07 11.15 25.61
N PHE A 232 -4.02 11.45 24.86
CA PHE A 232 -4.09 11.81 23.44
C PHE A 232 -3.98 10.59 22.50
N THR A 233 -3.82 9.35 23.00
CA THR A 233 -3.64 8.16 22.18
C THR A 233 -4.78 7.96 21.18
N LYS A 234 -6.05 8.14 21.59
CA LYS A 234 -7.22 8.01 20.73
C LYS A 234 -7.20 9.02 19.56
N THR A 235 -6.98 10.29 19.85
CA THR A 235 -6.90 11.35 18.83
C THR A 235 -5.64 11.21 17.98
N GLY A 236 -4.52 10.75 18.58
CA GLY A 236 -3.27 10.46 17.88
C GLY A 236 -3.41 9.32 16.88
N SER A 237 -4.08 8.25 17.27
CA SER A 237 -4.39 7.14 16.37
C SER A 237 -5.28 7.58 15.20
N SER A 238 -6.28 8.45 15.46
CA SER A 238 -7.10 9.03 14.40
C SER A 238 -6.27 9.84 13.39
N LEU A 239 -5.31 10.64 13.88
CA LEU A 239 -4.41 11.40 13.02
C LEU A 239 -3.53 10.48 12.16
N LEU A 240 -3.02 9.38 12.73
CA LEU A 240 -2.25 8.39 11.97
C LEU A 240 -3.10 7.74 10.87
N ILE A 241 -4.37 7.41 11.17
CA ILE A 241 -5.32 6.86 10.17
C ILE A 241 -5.56 7.87 9.05
N MET A 242 -5.65 9.17 9.33
CA MET A 242 -5.76 10.20 8.29
C MET A 242 -4.57 10.16 7.32
N GLY A 243 -3.38 9.73 7.75
CA GLY A 243 -2.25 9.51 6.86
C GLY A 243 -2.54 8.52 5.72
N LEU A 244 -3.55 7.66 5.83
CA LEU A 244 -3.95 6.75 4.75
C LEU A 244 -4.43 7.48 3.49
N CYS A 245 -4.76 8.78 3.55
CA CYS A 245 -5.09 9.58 2.37
C CYS A 245 -3.93 9.64 1.34
N GLY A 246 -2.70 9.28 1.74
CA GLY A 246 -1.58 9.08 0.84
C GLY A 246 -1.86 8.10 -0.30
N ASN A 247 -2.72 7.10 -0.06
CA ASN A 247 -3.18 6.16 -1.09
C ASN A 247 -3.92 6.82 -2.25
N ALA A 248 -4.59 7.94 -2.00
CA ALA A 248 -5.32 8.67 -3.03
C ALA A 248 -4.44 9.75 -3.69
N ILE A 249 -3.62 10.44 -2.92
CA ILE A 249 -2.90 11.63 -3.39
C ILE A 249 -1.62 11.26 -4.16
N LEU A 250 -0.81 10.35 -3.64
CA LEU A 250 0.48 10.03 -4.27
C LEU A 250 0.36 9.35 -5.64
N PRO A 251 -0.61 8.44 -5.89
CA PRO A 251 -0.85 7.94 -7.25
C PRO A 251 -1.24 9.02 -8.26
N LEU A 252 -1.96 10.08 -7.83
CA LEU A 252 -2.26 11.22 -8.69
C LEU A 252 -0.99 12.00 -9.04
N VAL A 253 -0.09 12.19 -8.07
CA VAL A 253 1.20 12.85 -8.31
C VAL A 253 2.04 12.01 -9.28
N TYR A 254 2.10 10.68 -9.06
CA TYR A 254 2.74 9.76 -10.00
C TYR A 254 2.15 9.87 -11.40
N GLY A 255 0.81 9.80 -11.52
CA GLY A 255 0.10 9.87 -12.79
C GLY A 255 0.39 11.17 -13.55
N HIS A 256 0.39 12.30 -12.84
CA HIS A 256 0.72 13.59 -13.44
C HIS A 256 2.12 13.60 -14.11
N PHE A 257 3.14 13.07 -13.43
CA PHE A 257 4.48 12.97 -14.03
C PHE A 257 4.56 11.90 -15.11
N ALA A 258 3.85 10.79 -14.95
CA ALA A 258 3.78 9.72 -15.92
C ALA A 258 3.15 10.17 -17.24
N ASP A 259 2.07 10.95 -17.18
CA ASP A 259 1.35 11.48 -18.35
C ASP A 259 2.16 12.56 -19.08
N GLN A 260 2.90 13.39 -18.32
CA GLN A 260 3.68 14.48 -18.93
C GLN A 260 5.01 14.01 -19.56
N TYR A 261 5.63 12.97 -19.02
CA TYR A 261 6.97 12.55 -19.44
C TYR A 261 7.01 11.08 -19.84
N SER A 262 6.94 10.18 -18.87
CA SER A 262 6.85 8.72 -19.07
C SER A 262 6.50 8.03 -17.76
N LEU A 263 5.92 6.82 -17.85
CA LEU A 263 5.60 6.01 -16.68
C LEU A 263 6.81 5.76 -15.77
N ARG A 264 7.99 5.59 -16.37
CA ARG A 264 9.26 5.43 -15.63
C ARG A 264 9.67 6.67 -14.86
N ILE A 265 9.50 7.85 -15.45
CA ILE A 265 9.78 9.14 -14.78
C ILE A 265 8.80 9.35 -13.63
N GLY A 266 7.55 8.90 -13.74
CA GLY A 266 6.59 8.96 -12.64
C GLY A 266 7.13 8.32 -11.35
N TYR A 267 7.93 7.25 -11.43
CA TYR A 267 8.50 6.59 -10.24
C TYR A 267 9.55 7.42 -9.48
N TRP A 268 10.02 8.55 -10.02
CA TRP A 268 10.84 9.47 -9.23
C TRP A 268 10.15 9.94 -7.95
N VAL A 269 8.83 9.91 -7.90
CA VAL A 269 8.03 10.22 -6.69
C VAL A 269 8.35 9.28 -5.53
N LEU A 270 8.80 8.06 -5.79
CA LEU A 270 9.17 7.10 -4.74
C LEU A 270 10.38 7.56 -3.93
N ILE A 271 11.36 8.17 -4.59
CA ILE A 271 12.65 8.55 -3.97
C ILE A 271 12.46 9.53 -2.81
N PRO A 272 11.83 10.71 -2.97
CA PRO A 272 11.61 11.63 -1.86
C PRO A 272 10.73 11.02 -0.76
N CYS A 273 9.77 10.16 -1.12
CA CYS A 273 8.96 9.46 -0.14
C CYS A 273 9.81 8.53 0.74
N PHE A 274 10.68 7.70 0.15
CA PHE A 274 11.56 6.83 0.92
C PHE A 274 12.66 7.59 1.67
N ILE A 275 13.17 8.71 1.15
CA ILE A 275 14.09 9.59 1.89
C ILE A 275 13.40 10.08 3.18
N TYR A 276 12.14 10.50 3.08
CA TYR A 276 11.39 10.92 4.26
C TYR A 276 11.18 9.77 5.25
N LEU A 277 10.86 8.56 4.76
CA LEU A 277 10.69 7.37 5.60
C LEU A 277 12.00 7.01 6.33
N VAL A 278 13.15 7.09 5.68
CA VAL A 278 14.47 6.92 6.31
C VAL A 278 14.71 7.98 7.38
N PHE A 279 14.42 9.25 7.08
CA PHE A 279 14.50 10.34 8.05
C PHE A 279 13.64 10.05 9.30
N PHE A 280 12.38 9.65 9.11
CA PHE A 280 11.50 9.30 10.22
C PHE A 280 12.04 8.12 11.04
N ALA A 281 12.48 7.05 10.37
CA ALA A 281 13.00 5.84 11.01
C ALA A 281 14.26 6.11 11.86
N ILE A 282 15.14 7.02 11.44
CA ILE A 282 16.40 7.30 12.13
C ILE A 282 16.24 8.40 13.18
N LYS A 283 15.60 9.51 12.81
CA LYS A 283 15.58 10.76 13.59
C LYS A 283 14.18 11.25 13.93
N GLY A 284 13.23 11.19 13.00
CA GLY A 284 11.92 11.84 13.13
C GLY A 284 11.14 11.36 14.37
N HIS A 285 11.17 10.06 14.66
CA HIS A 285 10.48 9.49 15.83
C HIS A 285 11.07 9.90 17.18
N LYS A 286 12.26 10.51 17.22
CA LYS A 286 12.92 10.97 18.45
C LYS A 286 12.66 12.45 18.77
N ILE A 287 12.03 13.17 17.88
CA ILE A 287 11.78 14.60 18.03
C ILE A 287 10.60 14.79 18.98
N ASN A 288 10.87 15.15 20.21
CA ASN A 288 9.85 15.31 21.27
C ASN A 288 9.37 16.76 21.43
N SER A 289 10.00 17.74 20.77
CA SER A 289 9.67 19.15 20.82
C SER A 289 9.99 19.82 19.49
N TRP A 290 9.23 20.84 19.12
CA TRP A 290 9.43 21.66 17.91
C TRP A 290 10.60 22.65 18.03
N ARG A 291 11.38 22.57 19.08
CA ARG A 291 12.54 23.44 19.32
C ARG A 291 13.82 22.73 18.93
#